data_cb36a6c253baa2697fbf1fba21e409b3
#
_entry.id   cb36a6c253baa2697fbf1fba21e409b3
#
_cell.length_a   1.000
_cell.length_b   1.000
_cell.length_c   1.000
_cell.angle_alpha   90.00
_cell.angle_beta   90.00
_cell.angle_gamma   90.00
#
_symmetry.space_group_name_H-M   'P 1'
#
loop_
_entity.id
_entity.type
_entity.pdbx_description
1 polymer ?
#
loop_
_entity_poly.entity_id
_entity_poly.type
_entity_poly.pdbx_seq_one_letter_code
_entity_poly.pdbx_strand_id
1 'polypeptide(L)'
;MTALGFYDVLERAGFGELGVIIGSDERRETLLRTLDELFATGLRDDWVARLRGADIVAAPINTLLEASNDPDVVANGYVTEMAYPKYGKTLKVHGTPWRFSATPARIGIAPELGSHNAEVLGELGYSAEQIADLRERKII
;
A
#
# COMPACT_ATOMS: atom_id res chain seq x y z
N MET A 1 -29.52 11.14 18.30
CA MET A 1 -28.92 10.08 19.14
C MET A 1 -27.55 9.77 18.59
N THR A 2 -26.56 10.10 19.32
CA THR A 2 -25.15 9.99 18.89
C THR A 2 -24.76 8.52 18.90
N ALA A 3 -24.74 7.91 17.74
CA ALA A 3 -24.58 6.46 17.52
C ALA A 3 -23.31 5.84 18.12
N LEU A 4 -22.40 6.66 18.62
CA LEU A 4 -21.09 6.20 19.07
C LEU A 4 -20.75 6.52 20.53
N GLY A 5 -21.59 7.28 21.26
CA GLY A 5 -21.27 7.77 22.61
C GLY A 5 -20.09 8.76 22.64
N PHE A 6 -19.58 9.16 21.48
CA PHE A 6 -18.47 10.11 21.36
C PHE A 6 -18.87 11.53 21.68
N TYR A 7 -20.08 11.91 21.28
CA TYR A 7 -20.52 13.28 21.41
C TYR A 7 -20.41 13.78 22.83
N ASP A 8 -20.88 12.98 23.79
CA ASP A 8 -20.87 13.35 25.21
C ASP A 8 -19.44 13.50 25.76
N VAL A 9 -18.48 12.72 25.24
CA VAL A 9 -17.07 12.83 25.63
C VAL A 9 -16.44 14.08 25.04
N LEU A 10 -16.65 14.34 23.75
CA LEU A 10 -16.14 15.52 23.06
C LEU A 10 -16.79 16.80 23.56
N GLU A 11 -18.11 16.79 23.83
CA GLU A 11 -18.81 17.94 24.39
C GLU A 11 -18.30 18.30 25.77
N ARG A 12 -18.12 17.33 26.66
CA ARG A 12 -17.52 17.53 28.01
C ARG A 12 -16.08 18.05 27.93
N ALA A 13 -15.33 17.65 26.91
CA ALA A 13 -13.99 18.16 26.65
C ALA A 13 -13.98 19.54 25.95
N GLY A 14 -15.16 20.12 25.68
CA GLY A 14 -15.30 21.44 25.06
C GLY A 14 -15.23 21.46 23.55
N PHE A 15 -15.44 20.31 22.88
CA PHE A 15 -15.39 20.15 21.43
C PHE A 15 -16.77 19.95 20.78
N GLY A 16 -17.85 20.40 21.41
CA GLY A 16 -19.21 20.28 20.87
C GLY A 16 -19.47 21.10 19.60
N GLU A 17 -18.64 22.13 19.32
CA GLU A 17 -18.75 22.96 18.13
C GLU A 17 -17.49 22.85 17.25
N LEU A 18 -17.70 22.66 15.95
CA LEU A 18 -16.61 22.47 14.97
C LEU A 18 -15.63 23.64 14.94
N GLY A 19 -16.11 24.89 15.13
CA GLY A 19 -15.28 26.10 15.16
C GLY A 19 -14.28 26.17 16.32
N VAL A 20 -14.52 25.38 17.36
CA VAL A 20 -13.67 25.31 18.55
C VAL A 20 -12.43 24.43 18.33
N ILE A 21 -12.51 23.48 17.39
CA ILE A 21 -11.45 22.49 17.09
C ILE A 21 -10.24 23.17 16.42
N ILE A 22 -10.45 24.25 15.69
CA ILE A 22 -9.44 24.91 14.84
C ILE A 22 -8.76 26.10 15.56
N GLY A 23 -9.15 26.39 16.81
CA GLY A 23 -8.82 27.67 17.46
C GLY A 23 -7.40 27.84 17.97
N SER A 24 -6.67 26.76 18.32
CA SER A 24 -5.27 26.84 18.77
C SER A 24 -4.59 25.48 18.73
N ASP A 25 -3.25 25.45 18.73
CA ASP A 25 -2.47 24.21 18.79
C ASP A 25 -2.72 23.42 20.07
N GLU A 26 -2.87 24.11 21.20
CA GLU A 26 -3.17 23.46 22.49
C GLU A 26 -4.53 22.72 22.47
N ARG A 27 -5.55 23.32 21.85
CA ARG A 27 -6.86 22.67 21.68
C ARG A 27 -6.79 21.47 20.76
N ARG A 28 -6.02 21.56 19.69
CA ARG A 28 -5.80 20.45 18.78
C ARG A 28 -5.12 19.29 19.51
N GLU A 29 -4.07 19.54 20.30
CA GLU A 29 -3.41 18.51 21.08
C GLU A 29 -4.34 17.88 22.13
N THR A 30 -5.17 18.69 22.77
CA THR A 30 -6.16 18.19 23.72
C THR A 30 -7.20 17.30 23.02
N LEU A 31 -7.68 17.66 21.84
CA LEU A 31 -8.58 16.84 21.05
C LEU A 31 -7.95 15.52 20.67
N LEU A 32 -6.73 15.54 20.14
CA LEU A 32 -6.00 14.32 19.74
C LEU A 32 -5.84 13.37 20.92
N ARG A 33 -5.40 13.89 22.07
CA ARG A 33 -5.27 13.07 23.28
C ARG A 33 -6.61 12.49 23.73
N THR A 34 -7.68 13.28 23.71
CA THR A 34 -9.04 12.80 24.05
C THR A 34 -9.50 11.70 23.12
N LEU A 35 -9.21 11.82 21.81
CA LEU A 35 -9.54 10.79 20.82
C LEU A 35 -8.69 9.54 21.01
N ASP A 36 -7.39 9.69 21.28
CA ASP A 36 -6.49 8.56 21.53
C ASP A 36 -6.95 7.76 22.76
N GLU A 37 -7.26 8.43 23.87
CA GLU A 37 -7.81 7.79 25.07
C GLU A 37 -9.13 7.06 24.78
N LEU A 38 -10.00 7.66 23.98
CA LEU A 38 -11.28 7.07 23.60
C LEU A 38 -11.10 5.85 22.70
N PHE A 39 -10.27 5.93 21.65
CA PHE A 39 -10.01 4.81 20.75
C PHE A 39 -9.26 3.67 21.42
N ALA A 40 -8.45 3.95 22.44
CA ALA A 40 -7.78 2.93 23.25
C ALA A 40 -8.75 2.04 24.06
N THR A 41 -10.03 2.41 24.19
CA THR A 41 -11.03 1.62 24.93
C THR A 41 -11.61 0.44 24.15
N GLY A 42 -11.24 0.26 22.86
CA GLY A 42 -11.74 -0.83 22.03
C GLY A 42 -10.79 -1.26 20.95
N LEU A 43 -11.11 -2.35 20.27
CA LEU A 43 -10.31 -2.84 19.15
C LEU A 43 -10.52 -1.97 17.90
N ARG A 44 -9.47 -1.84 17.09
CA ARG A 44 -9.49 -1.09 15.81
C ARG A 44 -10.68 -1.47 14.93
N ASP A 45 -10.91 -2.75 14.73
CA ASP A 45 -11.93 -3.25 13.81
C ASP A 45 -13.33 -3.01 14.34
N ASP A 46 -13.54 -3.08 15.67
CA ASP A 46 -14.81 -2.73 16.30
C ASP A 46 -15.13 -1.24 16.12
N TRP A 47 -14.12 -0.37 16.27
CA TRP A 47 -14.27 1.05 16.03
C TRP A 47 -14.59 1.37 14.57
N VAL A 48 -13.89 0.73 13.62
CA VAL A 48 -14.16 0.90 12.18
C VAL A 48 -15.59 0.47 11.86
N ALA A 49 -16.05 -0.68 12.37
CA ALA A 49 -17.41 -1.15 12.18
C ALA A 49 -18.46 -0.19 12.74
N ARG A 50 -18.25 0.33 13.96
CA ARG A 50 -19.14 1.30 14.60
C ARG A 50 -19.21 2.62 13.84
N LEU A 51 -18.07 3.15 13.39
CA LEU A 51 -18.00 4.39 12.62
C LEU A 51 -18.74 4.25 11.29
N ARG A 52 -18.49 3.16 10.54
CA ARG A 52 -19.19 2.86 9.29
C ARG A 52 -20.69 2.66 9.49
N GLY A 53 -21.09 2.00 10.57
CA GLY A 53 -22.50 1.84 10.94
C GLY A 53 -23.22 3.16 11.30
N ALA A 54 -22.46 4.21 11.61
CA ALA A 54 -22.94 5.57 11.84
C ALA A 54 -22.80 6.48 10.59
N ASP A 55 -22.55 5.90 9.42
CA ASP A 55 -22.33 6.60 8.14
C ASP A 55 -21.12 7.56 8.16
N ILE A 56 -20.11 7.22 8.96
CA ILE A 56 -18.84 7.95 9.02
C ILE A 56 -17.82 7.21 8.19
N VAL A 57 -17.13 7.93 7.30
CA VAL A 57 -16.05 7.38 6.50
C VAL A 57 -14.90 6.97 7.42
N ALA A 58 -14.63 5.68 7.49
CA ALA A 58 -13.56 5.12 8.31
C ALA A 58 -12.92 3.92 7.60
N ALA A 59 -11.61 3.80 7.74
CA ALA A 59 -10.85 2.66 7.24
C ALA A 59 -9.77 2.25 8.24
N PRO A 60 -9.46 0.95 8.35
CA PRO A 60 -8.35 0.52 9.18
C PRO A 60 -7.03 0.94 8.53
N ILE A 61 -6.04 1.27 9.36
CA ILE A 61 -4.65 1.31 8.90
C ILE A 61 -4.13 -0.12 8.92
N ASN A 62 -3.94 -0.67 7.73
CA ASN A 62 -3.54 -2.06 7.53
C ASN A 62 -2.02 -2.20 7.52
N THR A 63 -1.51 -3.29 8.07
CA THR A 63 -0.16 -3.77 7.79
C THR A 63 -0.06 -4.21 6.32
N LEU A 64 1.16 -4.37 5.79
CA LEU A 64 1.37 -4.85 4.41
C LEU A 64 0.71 -6.22 4.17
N LEU A 65 0.74 -7.09 5.17
CA LEU A 65 0.11 -8.41 5.08
C LEU A 65 -1.41 -8.31 5.05
N GLU A 66 -2.01 -7.50 5.91
CA GLU A 66 -3.46 -7.25 5.91
C GLU A 66 -3.90 -6.62 4.58
N ALA A 67 -3.20 -5.57 4.12
CA ALA A 67 -3.50 -4.91 2.86
C ALA A 67 -3.37 -5.86 1.66
N SER A 68 -2.39 -6.76 1.66
CA SER A 68 -2.21 -7.73 0.57
C SER A 68 -3.32 -8.80 0.51
N ASN A 69 -4.11 -8.94 1.55
CA ASN A 69 -5.25 -9.85 1.64
C ASN A 69 -6.60 -9.13 1.68
N ASP A 70 -6.59 -7.80 1.66
CA ASP A 70 -7.82 -7.01 1.63
C ASP A 70 -8.63 -7.31 0.36
N PRO A 71 -9.93 -7.67 0.47
CA PRO A 71 -10.76 -8.03 -0.66
C PRO A 71 -10.82 -6.96 -1.76
N ASP A 72 -10.88 -5.68 -1.38
CA ASP A 72 -10.96 -4.59 -2.34
C ASP A 72 -9.61 -4.37 -3.05
N VAL A 73 -8.49 -4.53 -2.33
CA VAL A 73 -7.13 -4.45 -2.89
C VAL A 73 -6.91 -5.57 -3.91
N VAL A 74 -7.35 -6.79 -3.58
CA VAL A 74 -7.25 -7.96 -4.48
C VAL A 74 -8.19 -7.81 -5.68
N ALA A 75 -9.46 -7.46 -5.46
CA ALA A 75 -10.45 -7.29 -6.53
C ALA A 75 -10.08 -6.20 -7.53
N ASN A 76 -9.42 -5.13 -7.06
CA ASN A 76 -8.90 -4.06 -7.92
C ASN A 76 -7.57 -4.39 -8.61
N GLY A 77 -6.95 -5.53 -8.29
CA GLY A 77 -5.69 -5.95 -8.88
C GLY A 77 -4.48 -5.11 -8.43
N TYR A 78 -4.58 -4.45 -7.26
CA TYR A 78 -3.46 -3.72 -6.67
C TYR A 78 -2.42 -4.65 -6.06
N VAL A 79 -2.80 -5.91 -5.84
CA VAL A 79 -1.91 -7.02 -5.53
C VAL A 79 -2.25 -8.16 -6.48
N THR A 80 -1.24 -8.79 -7.04
CA THR A 80 -1.36 -9.95 -7.93
C THR A 80 -0.38 -11.04 -7.53
N GLU A 81 -0.63 -12.25 -7.97
CA GLU A 81 0.29 -13.37 -7.77
C GLU A 81 1.22 -13.50 -8.97
N MET A 82 2.50 -13.66 -8.71
CA MET A 82 3.54 -13.87 -9.71
C MET A 82 4.32 -15.13 -9.40
N ALA A 83 4.34 -16.05 -10.34
CA ALA A 83 5.16 -17.26 -10.26
C ALA A 83 6.62 -16.92 -10.57
N TYR A 84 7.53 -17.39 -9.72
CA TYR A 84 8.99 -17.30 -9.89
C TYR A 84 9.55 -18.71 -10.12
N PRO A 85 9.56 -19.22 -11.36
CA PRO A 85 9.93 -20.60 -11.66
C PRO A 85 11.33 -20.99 -11.18
N LYS A 86 12.29 -20.05 -11.29
CA LYS A 86 13.67 -20.26 -10.81
C LYS A 86 13.74 -20.64 -9.33
N TYR A 87 12.80 -20.16 -8.51
CA TYR A 87 12.76 -20.41 -7.07
C TYR A 87 11.65 -21.37 -6.67
N GLY A 88 10.85 -21.87 -7.61
CA GLY A 88 9.70 -22.74 -7.36
C GLY A 88 8.65 -22.08 -6.45
N LYS A 89 8.50 -20.77 -6.50
CA LYS A 89 7.63 -20.00 -5.60
C LYS A 89 6.66 -19.13 -6.38
N THR A 90 5.50 -18.90 -5.79
CA THR A 90 4.57 -17.84 -6.17
C THR A 90 4.53 -16.82 -5.06
N LEU A 91 4.67 -15.55 -5.40
CA LEU A 91 4.70 -14.44 -4.45
C LEU A 91 3.59 -13.44 -4.81
N LYS A 92 3.01 -12.82 -3.79
CA LYS A 92 2.18 -11.63 -3.97
C LYS A 92 3.08 -10.44 -4.25
N VAL A 93 2.81 -9.75 -5.34
CA VAL A 93 3.55 -8.57 -5.78
C VAL A 93 2.59 -7.40 -6.02
N HIS A 94 3.13 -6.21 -6.10
CA HIS A 94 2.33 -5.05 -6.48
C HIS A 94 1.70 -5.25 -7.85
N GLY A 95 0.42 -4.97 -7.95
CA GLY A 95 -0.26 -4.74 -9.20
C GLY A 95 0.04 -3.35 -9.76
N THR A 96 -0.75 -2.90 -10.71
CA THR A 96 -0.64 -1.54 -11.24
C THR A 96 -1.72 -0.65 -10.64
N PRO A 97 -1.38 0.56 -10.17
CA PRO A 97 -2.34 1.46 -9.53
C PRO A 97 -3.30 2.13 -10.52
N TRP A 98 -3.09 1.97 -11.82
CA TRP A 98 -3.93 2.50 -12.88
C TRP A 98 -4.19 1.46 -13.96
N ARG A 99 -5.33 1.62 -14.63
CA ARG A 99 -5.75 0.78 -15.75
C ARG A 99 -5.94 1.62 -17.00
N PHE A 100 -5.27 1.21 -18.07
CA PHE A 100 -5.47 1.76 -19.40
C PHE A 100 -6.25 0.76 -20.25
N SER A 101 -7.35 1.20 -20.87
CA SER A 101 -8.22 0.32 -21.66
C SER A 101 -7.54 -0.20 -22.94
N ALA A 102 -6.76 0.64 -23.60
CA ALA A 102 -6.08 0.30 -24.86
C ALA A 102 -4.69 -0.33 -24.64
N THR A 103 -4.01 0.00 -23.56
CA THR A 103 -2.64 -0.45 -23.25
C THR A 103 -2.57 -0.98 -21.81
N PRO A 104 -3.17 -2.13 -21.51
CA PRO A 104 -3.12 -2.71 -20.17
C PRO A 104 -1.66 -2.95 -19.75
N ALA A 105 -1.36 -2.66 -18.50
CA ALA A 105 -0.04 -2.89 -17.95
C ALA A 105 0.28 -4.40 -17.91
N ARG A 106 1.53 -4.73 -18.19
CA ARG A 106 2.06 -6.09 -18.08
C ARG A 106 3.12 -6.11 -17.00
N ILE A 107 2.88 -6.92 -15.98
CA ILE A 107 3.84 -7.16 -14.89
C ILE A 107 4.58 -8.44 -15.24
N GLY A 108 5.91 -8.41 -15.16
CA GLY A 108 6.77 -9.56 -15.42
C GLY A 108 7.92 -9.65 -14.43
N ILE A 109 8.61 -10.77 -14.46
CA ILE A 109 9.83 -10.98 -13.66
C ILE A 109 10.94 -10.16 -14.29
N ALA A 110 11.66 -9.40 -13.47
CA ALA A 110 12.88 -8.73 -13.93
C ALA A 110 13.91 -9.76 -14.40
N PRO A 111 14.54 -9.54 -15.57
CA PRO A 111 15.59 -10.41 -16.04
C PRO A 111 16.79 -10.41 -15.10
N GLU A 112 17.56 -11.50 -15.13
CA GLU A 112 18.80 -11.58 -14.36
C GLU A 112 19.83 -10.58 -14.90
N LEU A 113 20.71 -10.11 -14.04
CA LEU A 113 21.79 -9.20 -14.42
C LEU A 113 22.62 -9.83 -15.56
N GLY A 114 22.81 -9.08 -16.64
CA GLY A 114 23.58 -9.51 -17.81
C GLY A 114 22.89 -10.54 -18.72
N SER A 115 21.61 -10.91 -18.45
CA SER A 115 20.92 -11.92 -19.27
C SER A 115 20.76 -11.51 -20.74
N HIS A 116 20.70 -10.23 -21.04
CA HIS A 116 20.57 -9.69 -22.39
C HIS A 116 21.90 -9.22 -23.00
N ASN A 117 23.06 -9.41 -22.32
CA ASN A 117 24.35 -8.94 -22.80
C ASN A 117 24.66 -9.46 -24.21
N ALA A 118 24.40 -10.75 -24.47
CA ALA A 118 24.71 -11.33 -25.77
C ALA A 118 23.77 -10.79 -26.87
N GLU A 119 22.49 -10.59 -26.56
CA GLU A 119 21.50 -10.05 -27.48
C GLU A 119 21.87 -8.60 -27.86
N VAL A 120 22.01 -7.73 -26.85
CA VAL A 120 22.27 -6.31 -27.05
C VAL A 120 23.64 -6.08 -27.76
N LEU A 121 24.71 -6.80 -27.38
CA LEU A 121 25.98 -6.67 -28.01
C LEU A 121 25.98 -7.24 -29.44
N GLY A 122 25.21 -8.32 -29.67
CA GLY A 122 25.02 -8.86 -31.03
C GLY A 122 24.33 -7.87 -31.96
N GLU A 123 23.29 -7.18 -31.48
CA GLU A 123 22.60 -6.09 -32.21
C GLU A 123 23.56 -4.91 -32.54
N LEU A 124 24.56 -4.66 -31.68
CA LEU A 124 25.61 -3.66 -31.89
C LEU A 124 26.73 -4.15 -32.79
N GLY A 125 26.65 -5.38 -33.30
CA GLY A 125 27.62 -5.94 -34.26
C GLY A 125 28.81 -6.65 -33.64
N TYR A 126 28.81 -6.94 -32.33
CA TYR A 126 29.87 -7.75 -31.72
C TYR A 126 29.71 -9.22 -32.08
N SER A 127 30.82 -9.89 -32.41
CA SER A 127 30.82 -11.33 -32.66
C SER A 127 30.70 -12.13 -31.36
N ALA A 128 30.30 -13.40 -31.46
CA ALA A 128 30.24 -14.29 -30.31
C ALA A 128 31.59 -14.42 -29.58
N GLU A 129 32.71 -14.42 -30.31
CA GLU A 129 34.05 -14.47 -29.77
C GLU A 129 34.39 -13.18 -28.98
N GLN A 130 34.03 -12.03 -29.53
CA GLN A 130 34.23 -10.74 -28.84
C GLN A 130 33.42 -10.67 -27.54
N ILE A 131 32.16 -11.16 -27.54
CA ILE A 131 31.32 -11.22 -26.35
C ILE A 131 31.91 -12.19 -25.32
N ALA A 132 32.49 -13.33 -25.76
CA ALA A 132 33.15 -14.27 -24.87
C ALA A 132 34.39 -13.65 -24.21
N ASP A 133 35.24 -12.92 -24.97
CA ASP A 133 36.39 -12.19 -24.45
C ASP A 133 35.98 -11.16 -23.38
N LEU A 134 34.91 -10.39 -23.64
CA LEU A 134 34.40 -9.42 -22.67
C LEU A 134 33.95 -10.08 -21.35
N ARG A 135 33.34 -11.29 -21.42
CA ARG A 135 33.00 -12.07 -20.23
C ARG A 135 34.23 -12.59 -19.49
N GLU A 136 35.23 -13.14 -20.21
CA GLU A 136 36.45 -13.66 -19.60
C GLU A 136 37.20 -12.55 -18.85
N ARG A 137 37.20 -11.35 -19.41
CA ARG A 137 37.79 -10.16 -18.81
C ARG A 137 36.92 -9.51 -17.74
N LYS A 138 35.76 -10.07 -17.43
CA LYS A 138 34.77 -9.56 -16.43
C LYS A 138 34.35 -8.11 -16.70
N ILE A 139 34.22 -7.73 -17.96
CA ILE A 139 33.71 -6.44 -18.38
C ILE A 139 32.16 -6.45 -18.40
N ILE A 140 31.59 -7.61 -18.71
CA ILE A 140 30.15 -7.87 -18.76
C ILE A 140 29.78 -9.13 -17.98
#